data_80c6c84609d08e3fd66431622201a087
#
_entry.id   80c6c84609d08e3fd66431622201a087
#
_cell.length_a   1.000
_cell.length_b   1.000
_cell.length_c   1.000
_cell.angle_alpha   90.00
_cell.angle_beta   90.00
_cell.angle_gamma   90.00
#
_symmetry.space_group_name_H-M   'P 1'
#
loop_
_entity.id
_entity.type
_entity.pdbx_description
1 polymer ?
#
loop_
_entity_poly.entity_id
_entity_poly.type
_entity_poly.pdbx_seq_one_letter_code
_entity_poly.pdbx_strand_id
1 'polypeptide(L)'
;IARRQRQMCIRDRDWTEAQRVLRILSGLYGVLRPLDRIQPYRLEMGTALHTDRGSTLVNWWGERIRTLIEADLAESPGAKVIVNLASAEYFRPVRGIDATVISPRFESRDRQGRWKVISFTAKTARGLMAGWLVRNRVRIPGALKSFDVGWRYHAAGSTPEVPVFRKGNDSRNARSTSPAEVHDMALTGTRSPN
;
A
#
# COMPACT_ATOMS: atom_id res chain seq x y z
N ILE A 1 -1.09 -17.50 13.49
CA ILE A 1 -1.27 -16.07 13.86
C ILE A 1 0.10 -15.39 14.04
N ALA A 2 1.07 -16.01 14.73
CA ALA A 2 2.36 -15.40 15.05
C ALA A 2 3.26 -15.03 13.84
N ARG A 3 3.21 -15.75 12.71
CA ARG A 3 4.02 -15.42 11.52
C ARG A 3 3.55 -14.21 10.73
N ARG A 4 2.23 -13.95 10.67
CA ARG A 4 1.69 -12.74 9.98
C ARG A 4 1.94 -11.47 10.77
N GLN A 5 1.93 -11.52 12.10
CA GLN A 5 2.24 -10.36 12.95
C GLN A 5 3.71 -9.94 12.89
N ARG A 6 4.66 -10.88 12.73
CA ARG A 6 6.10 -10.54 12.63
C ARG A 6 6.46 -9.73 11.36
N GLN A 7 5.66 -9.77 10.31
CA GLN A 7 5.91 -8.98 9.09
C GLN A 7 5.45 -7.51 9.22
N MET A 8 4.66 -7.18 10.24
CA MET A 8 4.19 -5.81 10.50
C MET A 8 4.94 -5.09 11.63
N CYS A 9 5.81 -5.76 12.37
CA CYS A 9 6.61 -5.10 13.39
C CYS A 9 7.68 -4.21 12.75
N ILE A 10 7.50 -2.91 12.86
CA ILE A 10 8.54 -1.91 12.56
C ILE A 10 9.57 -1.99 13.68
N ARG A 11 10.84 -2.22 13.33
CA ARG A 11 11.96 -2.22 14.30
C ARG A 11 12.36 -0.78 14.59
N ASP A 12 13.04 -0.52 15.72
CA ASP A 12 13.46 0.84 16.10
C ASP A 12 14.21 1.57 14.98
N ARG A 13 15.12 0.87 14.31
CA ARG A 13 15.85 1.41 13.14
C ARG A 13 14.94 1.77 11.95
N ASP A 14 13.76 1.15 11.83
CA ASP A 14 12.81 1.40 10.76
C ASP A 14 11.96 2.64 11.10
N TRP A 15 11.75 2.94 12.38
CA TRP A 15 11.13 4.19 12.81
C TRP A 15 11.97 5.40 12.44
N THR A 16 13.29 5.34 12.65
CA THR A 16 14.22 6.39 12.24
C THR A 16 14.14 6.64 10.74
N GLU A 17 14.11 5.57 9.96
CA GLU A 17 13.96 5.65 8.50
C GLU A 17 12.59 6.21 8.10
N ALA A 18 11.51 5.71 8.70
CA ALA A 18 10.16 6.20 8.44
C ALA A 18 10.04 7.71 8.72
N GLN A 19 10.62 8.18 9.83
CA GLN A 19 10.64 9.60 10.20
C GLN A 19 11.30 10.49 9.12
N ARG A 20 12.30 9.94 8.43
CA ARG A 20 13.01 10.65 7.35
C ARG A 20 12.23 10.70 6.04
N VAL A 21 11.56 9.61 5.66
CA VAL A 21 11.04 9.44 4.29
C VAL A 21 9.52 9.36 4.19
N LEU A 22 8.80 9.09 5.28
CA LEU A 22 7.35 8.94 5.25
C LEU A 22 6.67 10.24 5.70
N ARG A 23 5.66 10.65 4.95
CA ARG A 23 4.75 11.76 5.30
C ARG A 23 3.32 11.26 5.30
N ILE A 24 2.55 11.69 6.30
CA ILE A 24 1.15 11.31 6.48
C ILE A 24 0.31 12.57 6.31
N LEU A 25 -0.59 12.55 5.33
CA LEU A 25 -1.49 13.67 5.09
C LEU A 25 -2.67 13.61 6.06
N SER A 26 -2.95 14.73 6.69
CA SER A 26 -3.98 14.89 7.71
C SER A 26 -4.84 16.11 7.40
N GLY A 27 -6.18 15.97 7.54
CA GLY A 27 -7.08 17.10 7.38
C GLY A 27 -6.83 18.19 8.43
N LEU A 28 -6.57 17.80 9.68
CA LEU A 28 -6.36 18.74 10.79
C LEU A 28 -4.92 19.26 10.89
N TYR A 29 -3.94 18.37 10.75
CA TYR A 29 -2.52 18.68 10.98
C TYR A 29 -1.72 18.95 9.70
N GLY A 30 -2.33 18.78 8.53
CA GLY A 30 -1.68 18.96 7.23
C GLY A 30 -0.71 17.84 6.89
N VAL A 31 0.54 17.96 7.29
CA VAL A 31 1.60 16.95 7.08
C VAL A 31 2.15 16.49 8.41
N LEU A 32 2.15 15.19 8.62
CA LEU A 32 2.67 14.54 9.82
C LEU A 32 3.82 13.61 9.46
N ARG A 33 4.72 13.43 10.42
CA ARG A 33 5.73 12.37 10.44
C ARG A 33 5.28 11.24 11.38
N PRO A 34 5.78 10.01 11.21
CA PRO A 34 5.30 8.84 11.97
C PRO A 34 5.34 8.95 13.49
N LEU A 35 6.26 9.72 14.05
CA LEU A 35 6.43 9.88 15.50
C LEU A 35 5.80 11.17 16.05
N ASP A 36 5.09 11.93 15.24
CA ASP A 36 4.40 13.13 15.70
C ASP A 36 3.27 12.74 16.67
N ARG A 37 3.18 13.47 17.78
CA ARG A 37 2.12 13.30 18.76
C ARG A 37 0.90 14.08 18.33
N ILE A 38 -0.24 13.41 18.24
CA ILE A 38 -1.51 14.00 17.84
C ILE A 38 -2.61 13.68 18.84
N GLN A 39 -3.62 14.54 18.89
CA GLN A 39 -4.86 14.27 19.60
C GLN A 39 -5.83 13.51 18.67
N PRO A 40 -6.72 12.68 19.20
CA PRO A 40 -7.79 12.07 18.43
C PRO A 40 -8.67 13.14 17.75
N TYR A 41 -8.93 12.97 16.47
CA TYR A 41 -9.79 13.88 15.71
C TYR A 41 -10.50 13.14 14.57
N ARG A 42 -11.53 13.77 14.03
CA ARG A 42 -12.21 13.35 12.83
C ARG A 42 -12.41 14.54 11.91
N LEU A 43 -11.52 14.74 10.96
CA LEU A 43 -11.60 15.76 9.93
C LEU A 43 -10.98 15.21 8.65
N GLU A 44 -11.79 14.96 7.65
CA GLU A 44 -11.36 14.41 6.37
C GLU A 44 -10.92 15.53 5.42
N MET A 45 -9.94 15.28 4.55
CA MET A 45 -9.40 16.29 3.64
C MET A 45 -10.45 16.82 2.66
N GLY A 46 -11.45 16.00 2.33
CA GLY A 46 -12.56 16.38 1.46
C GLY A 46 -13.67 17.20 2.12
N THR A 47 -13.54 17.52 3.41
CA THR A 47 -14.58 18.25 4.17
C THR A 47 -14.86 19.62 3.55
N ALA A 48 -16.15 19.92 3.35
CA ALA A 48 -16.60 21.27 3.06
C ALA A 48 -16.44 22.12 4.32
N LEU A 49 -15.64 23.16 4.22
CA LEU A 49 -15.34 24.08 5.32
C LEU A 49 -15.28 25.50 4.78
N HIS A 50 -16.29 26.30 5.11
CA HIS A 50 -16.32 27.71 4.73
C HIS A 50 -15.40 28.52 5.66
N THR A 51 -14.42 29.17 5.07
CA THR A 51 -13.46 30.04 5.74
C THR A 51 -13.18 31.27 4.86
N ASP A 52 -12.43 32.22 5.38
CA ASP A 52 -11.88 33.35 4.63
C ASP A 52 -11.04 32.94 3.40
N ARG A 53 -10.59 31.69 3.34
CA ARG A 53 -9.74 31.14 2.28
C ARG A 53 -10.50 30.28 1.26
N GLY A 54 -11.80 30.13 1.42
CA GLY A 54 -12.65 29.36 0.50
C GLY A 54 -13.60 28.40 1.18
N SER A 55 -14.25 27.56 0.38
CA SER A 55 -15.36 26.69 0.82
C SER A 55 -14.95 25.25 1.14
N THR A 56 -13.67 24.92 1.09
CA THR A 56 -13.19 23.57 1.36
C THR A 56 -11.92 23.58 2.22
N LEU A 57 -11.69 22.50 2.93
CA LEU A 57 -10.45 22.31 3.70
C LEU A 57 -9.20 22.36 2.81
N VAL A 58 -9.31 21.90 1.57
CA VAL A 58 -8.21 21.99 0.58
C VAL A 58 -7.87 23.46 0.27
N ASN A 59 -8.90 24.34 0.12
CA ASN A 59 -8.68 25.77 -0.05
C ASN A 59 -8.01 26.39 1.17
N TRP A 60 -8.45 26.00 2.37
CA TRP A 60 -7.86 26.49 3.62
C TRP A 60 -6.37 26.16 3.74
N TRP A 61 -5.98 24.92 3.39
CA TRP A 61 -4.58 24.50 3.35
C TRP A 61 -3.79 25.25 2.26
N GLY A 62 -4.42 25.48 1.09
CA GLY A 62 -3.78 26.14 -0.04
C GLY A 62 -2.48 25.45 -0.44
N GLU A 63 -1.40 26.20 -0.56
CA GLU A 63 -0.08 25.71 -0.94
C GLU A 63 0.76 25.15 0.22
N ARG A 64 0.36 25.38 1.46
CA ARG A 64 1.17 25.05 2.63
C ARG A 64 1.62 23.59 2.70
N ILE A 65 0.71 22.66 2.40
CA ILE A 65 1.04 21.23 2.40
C ILE A 65 2.07 20.92 1.31
N ARG A 66 1.90 21.51 0.12
CA ARG A 66 2.81 21.32 -1.00
C ARG A 66 4.21 21.86 -0.67
N THR A 67 4.32 23.09 -0.20
CA THR A 67 5.58 23.74 0.18
C THR A 67 6.33 22.93 1.26
N LEU A 68 5.62 22.41 2.26
CA LEU A 68 6.23 21.57 3.29
C LEU A 68 6.77 20.25 2.72
N ILE A 69 6.03 19.62 1.80
CA ILE A 69 6.49 18.37 1.18
C ILE A 69 7.69 18.62 0.24
N GLU A 70 7.71 19.73 -0.48
CA GLU A 70 8.85 20.14 -1.32
C GLU A 70 10.11 20.35 -0.49
N ALA A 71 9.99 21.08 0.63
CA ALA A 71 11.10 21.27 1.57
C ALA A 71 11.60 19.93 2.15
N ASP A 72 10.69 19.07 2.61
CA ASP A 72 11.03 17.75 3.12
C ASP A 72 11.65 16.85 2.03
N LEU A 73 11.20 16.96 0.79
CA LEU A 73 11.77 16.22 -0.35
C LEU A 73 13.20 16.66 -0.64
N ALA A 74 13.49 17.96 -0.52
CA ALA A 74 14.84 18.48 -0.68
C ALA A 74 15.83 17.87 0.32
N GLU A 75 15.39 17.61 1.54
CA GLU A 75 16.17 16.98 2.60
C GLU A 75 16.16 15.43 2.54
N SER A 76 15.26 14.84 1.75
CA SER A 76 15.07 13.38 1.72
C SER A 76 16.28 12.67 1.07
N PRO A 77 16.70 11.52 1.58
CA PRO A 77 17.78 10.75 0.97
C PRO A 77 17.31 10.06 -0.32
N GLY A 78 18.21 9.96 -1.30
CA GLY A 78 17.98 9.28 -2.58
C GLY A 78 17.40 10.17 -3.67
N ALA A 79 16.66 9.57 -4.60
CA ALA A 79 16.04 10.29 -5.70
C ALA A 79 14.97 11.27 -5.20
N LYS A 80 14.89 12.44 -5.81
CA LYS A 80 13.87 13.46 -5.48
C LYS A 80 12.54 13.12 -6.14
N VAL A 81 11.94 12.04 -5.66
CA VAL A 81 10.70 11.45 -6.18
C VAL A 81 9.73 11.18 -5.04
N ILE A 82 8.47 11.49 -5.28
CA ILE A 82 7.37 11.18 -4.35
C ILE A 82 6.68 9.90 -4.80
N VAL A 83 6.59 8.91 -3.92
CA VAL A 83 5.72 7.76 -4.11
C VAL A 83 4.38 8.04 -3.43
N ASN A 84 3.38 8.39 -4.23
CA ASN A 84 2.05 8.72 -3.74
C ASN A 84 1.26 7.45 -3.37
N LEU A 85 1.13 7.21 -2.08
CA LEU A 85 0.32 6.13 -1.51
C LEU A 85 -0.95 6.65 -0.82
N ALA A 86 -1.20 7.96 -0.88
CA ALA A 86 -2.43 8.56 -0.40
C ALA A 86 -3.62 8.26 -1.31
N SER A 87 -4.84 8.45 -0.82
CA SER A 87 -6.03 8.44 -1.67
C SER A 87 -6.06 9.70 -2.55
N ALA A 88 -6.84 9.66 -3.63
CA ALA A 88 -7.01 10.82 -4.51
C ALA A 88 -7.52 12.07 -3.76
N GLU A 89 -8.34 11.86 -2.73
CA GLU A 89 -8.86 12.91 -1.86
C GLU A 89 -7.73 13.57 -1.05
N TYR A 90 -6.94 12.77 -0.33
CA TYR A 90 -5.85 13.28 0.51
C TYR A 90 -4.69 13.85 -0.29
N PHE A 91 -4.48 13.42 -1.53
CA PHE A 91 -3.44 13.97 -2.41
C PHE A 91 -3.84 15.29 -3.09
N ARG A 92 -5.11 15.73 -2.99
CA ARG A 92 -5.58 16.97 -3.62
C ARG A 92 -4.73 18.21 -3.28
N PRO A 93 -4.40 18.50 -2.00
CA PRO A 93 -3.59 19.68 -1.66
C PRO A 93 -2.12 19.59 -2.08
N VAL A 94 -1.67 18.41 -2.55
CA VAL A 94 -0.30 18.19 -3.04
C VAL A 94 -0.21 18.31 -4.56
N ARG A 95 -1.34 18.34 -5.27
CA ARG A 95 -1.35 18.47 -6.73
C ARG A 95 -0.63 19.73 -7.19
N GLY A 96 0.10 19.59 -8.30
CA GLY A 96 0.92 20.69 -8.84
C GLY A 96 2.27 20.87 -8.14
N ILE A 97 2.68 19.89 -7.32
CA ILE A 97 4.01 19.88 -6.71
C ILE A 97 5.09 19.82 -7.79
N ASP A 98 6.16 20.61 -7.63
CA ASP A 98 7.32 20.60 -8.52
C ASP A 98 8.25 19.42 -8.18
N ALA A 99 7.75 18.22 -8.47
CA ALA A 99 8.50 16.98 -8.26
C ALA A 99 7.93 15.85 -9.12
N THR A 100 8.76 14.87 -9.41
CA THR A 100 8.29 13.61 -10.00
C THR A 100 7.42 12.84 -9.01
N VAL A 101 6.18 12.57 -9.39
CA VAL A 101 5.23 11.80 -8.58
C VAL A 101 4.95 10.45 -9.21
N ILE A 102 5.22 9.39 -8.48
CA ILE A 102 4.87 8.01 -8.87
C ILE A 102 3.66 7.58 -8.04
N SER A 103 2.57 7.20 -8.71
CA SER A 103 1.32 6.80 -8.08
C SER A 103 1.00 5.31 -8.38
N PRO A 104 1.49 4.38 -7.55
CA PRO A 104 1.25 2.96 -7.75
C PRO A 104 -0.24 2.61 -7.77
N ARG A 105 -0.67 1.84 -8.79
CA ARG A 105 -2.03 1.36 -8.94
C ARG A 105 -2.12 -0.11 -8.53
N PHE A 106 -3.05 -0.43 -7.64
CA PHE A 106 -3.25 -1.77 -7.10
C PHE A 106 -4.57 -2.35 -7.60
N GLU A 107 -4.49 -3.43 -8.39
CA GLU A 107 -5.63 -4.09 -8.99
C GLU A 107 -5.86 -5.47 -8.37
N SER A 108 -7.11 -5.75 -8.02
CA SER A 108 -7.58 -7.07 -7.59
C SER A 108 -8.66 -7.58 -8.54
N ARG A 109 -8.91 -8.87 -8.58
CA ARG A 109 -10.03 -9.42 -9.35
C ARG A 109 -11.35 -9.10 -8.66
N ASP A 110 -12.33 -8.60 -9.43
CA ASP A 110 -13.71 -8.47 -8.98
C ASP A 110 -14.41 -9.86 -8.99
N ARG A 111 -15.70 -9.88 -8.63
CA ARG A 111 -16.49 -11.11 -8.64
C ARG A 111 -16.62 -11.75 -10.02
N GLN A 112 -16.44 -10.98 -11.08
CA GLN A 112 -16.46 -11.44 -12.48
C GLN A 112 -15.05 -11.79 -13.00
N GLY A 113 -14.04 -11.79 -12.15
CA GLY A 113 -12.66 -12.10 -12.50
C GLY A 113 -11.90 -10.97 -13.21
N ARG A 114 -12.49 -9.77 -13.39
CA ARG A 114 -11.87 -8.62 -14.06
C ARG A 114 -10.92 -7.87 -13.11
N TRP A 115 -9.82 -7.40 -13.63
CA TRP A 115 -8.88 -6.59 -12.86
C TRP A 115 -9.42 -5.18 -12.62
N LYS A 116 -9.56 -4.77 -11.37
CA LYS A 116 -10.04 -3.46 -10.94
C LYS A 116 -9.35 -2.98 -9.68
N VAL A 117 -9.34 -1.66 -9.50
CA VAL A 117 -8.97 -1.05 -8.21
C VAL A 117 -10.15 -1.22 -7.25
N ILE A 118 -9.99 -2.08 -6.25
CA ILE A 118 -10.97 -2.27 -5.18
C ILE A 118 -10.48 -1.49 -3.96
N SER A 119 -11.27 -0.53 -3.49
CA SER A 119 -10.87 0.46 -2.48
C SER A 119 -10.24 -0.17 -1.24
N PHE A 120 -10.88 -1.18 -0.64
CA PHE A 120 -10.38 -1.82 0.58
C PHE A 120 -9.03 -2.52 0.35
N THR A 121 -8.89 -3.30 -0.71
CA THR A 121 -7.64 -4.02 -1.02
C THR A 121 -6.53 -3.06 -1.43
N ALA A 122 -6.86 -1.99 -2.17
CA ALA A 122 -5.91 -0.96 -2.54
C ALA A 122 -5.39 -0.18 -1.32
N LYS A 123 -6.25 0.11 -0.34
CA LYS A 123 -5.84 0.74 0.93
C LYS A 123 -4.83 -0.12 1.69
N THR A 124 -5.11 -1.41 1.83
CA THR A 124 -4.20 -2.38 2.45
C THR A 124 -2.87 -2.46 1.69
N ALA A 125 -2.92 -2.53 0.36
CA ALA A 125 -1.72 -2.62 -0.48
C ALA A 125 -0.81 -1.39 -0.33
N ARG A 126 -1.38 -0.18 -0.28
CA ARG A 126 -0.62 1.06 -0.06
C ARG A 126 0.09 1.05 1.30
N GLY A 127 -0.58 0.61 2.36
CA GLY A 127 0.04 0.45 3.67
C GLY A 127 1.17 -0.59 3.67
N LEU A 128 0.98 -1.74 3.00
CA LEU A 128 2.02 -2.75 2.84
C LEU A 128 3.23 -2.22 2.06
N MET A 129 3.00 -1.47 0.99
CA MET A 129 4.06 -0.84 0.19
C MET A 129 4.81 0.22 1.00
N ALA A 130 4.13 1.07 1.75
CA ALA A 130 4.78 2.05 2.62
C ALA A 130 5.74 1.37 3.61
N GLY A 131 5.27 0.35 4.31
CA GLY A 131 6.12 -0.43 5.22
C GLY A 131 7.27 -1.16 4.52
N TRP A 132 7.05 -1.64 3.29
CA TRP A 132 8.09 -2.30 2.50
C TRP A 132 9.17 -1.32 2.05
N LEU A 133 8.78 -0.12 1.58
CA LEU A 133 9.70 0.95 1.19
C LEU A 133 10.62 1.36 2.33
N VAL A 134 10.06 1.54 3.52
CA VAL A 134 10.82 1.89 4.74
C VAL A 134 11.80 0.78 5.11
N ARG A 135 11.33 -0.47 5.21
CA ARG A 135 12.17 -1.60 5.63
C ARG A 135 13.32 -1.90 4.67
N ASN A 136 13.09 -1.75 3.37
CA ASN A 136 14.08 -2.03 2.34
C ASN A 136 14.90 -0.77 1.96
N ARG A 137 14.66 0.37 2.63
CA ARG A 137 15.37 1.64 2.36
C ARG A 137 15.45 1.98 0.88
N VAL A 138 14.31 1.85 0.21
CA VAL A 138 14.23 2.08 -1.23
C VAL A 138 14.60 3.54 -1.55
N ARG A 139 15.55 3.75 -2.47
CA ARG A 139 16.09 5.06 -2.84
C ARG A 139 15.92 5.40 -4.31
N ILE A 140 15.61 4.41 -5.12
CA ILE A 140 15.47 4.56 -6.57
C ILE A 140 14.10 4.06 -7.03
N PRO A 141 13.42 4.78 -7.94
CA PRO A 141 12.09 4.42 -8.41
C PRO A 141 12.00 3.02 -9.02
N GLY A 142 13.03 2.59 -9.73
CA GLY A 142 13.06 1.27 -10.37
C GLY A 142 12.89 0.09 -9.41
N ALA A 143 13.32 0.26 -8.15
CA ALA A 143 13.17 -0.76 -7.12
C ALA A 143 11.71 -1.04 -6.72
N LEU A 144 10.76 -0.13 -7.03
CA LEU A 144 9.33 -0.37 -6.81
C LEU A 144 8.85 -1.67 -7.48
N LYS A 145 9.41 -2.02 -8.64
CA LYS A 145 9.06 -3.24 -9.38
C LYS A 145 9.30 -4.53 -8.60
N SER A 146 10.17 -4.48 -7.58
CA SER A 146 10.49 -5.62 -6.70
C SER A 146 9.52 -5.78 -5.53
N PHE A 147 8.49 -4.94 -5.42
CA PHE A 147 7.46 -5.11 -4.38
C PHE A 147 6.64 -6.37 -4.64
N ASP A 148 6.72 -7.34 -3.72
CA ASP A 148 6.12 -8.68 -3.85
C ASP A 148 5.25 -9.12 -2.66
N VAL A 149 4.92 -8.22 -1.75
CA VAL A 149 4.15 -8.53 -0.53
C VAL A 149 2.67 -8.76 -0.86
N GLY A 150 2.37 -9.93 -1.44
CA GLY A 150 1.03 -10.33 -1.87
C GLY A 150 0.56 -9.63 -3.17
N TRP A 151 1.44 -8.89 -3.82
CA TRP A 151 1.21 -8.17 -5.06
C TRP A 151 2.36 -8.40 -6.04
N ARG A 152 2.08 -8.35 -7.33
CA ARG A 152 3.11 -8.51 -8.36
C ARG A 152 3.05 -7.36 -9.35
N TYR A 153 4.21 -6.85 -9.73
CA TYR A 153 4.34 -5.84 -10.77
C TYR A 153 3.81 -6.38 -12.11
N HIS A 154 3.02 -5.56 -12.80
CA HIS A 154 2.41 -5.88 -14.10
C HIS A 154 2.89 -4.89 -15.16
N ALA A 155 3.93 -5.27 -15.91
CA ALA A 155 4.62 -4.38 -16.84
C ALA A 155 3.70 -3.82 -17.94
N ALA A 156 2.88 -4.67 -18.58
CA ALA A 156 2.02 -4.27 -19.70
C ALA A 156 0.96 -3.21 -19.36
N GLY A 157 0.62 -3.03 -18.08
CA GLY A 157 -0.34 -2.02 -17.63
C GLY A 157 0.30 -0.80 -16.97
N SER A 158 1.64 -0.75 -16.93
CA SER A 158 2.39 0.25 -16.17
C SER A 158 2.97 1.34 -17.06
N THR A 159 3.02 2.55 -16.51
CA THR A 159 3.91 3.63 -16.98
C THR A 159 4.94 3.94 -15.89
N PRO A 160 5.97 4.74 -16.17
CA PRO A 160 6.94 5.17 -15.15
C PRO A 160 6.26 5.85 -13.95
N GLU A 161 5.23 6.66 -14.19
CA GLU A 161 4.50 7.42 -13.16
C GLU A 161 3.41 6.60 -12.49
N VAL A 162 2.90 5.57 -13.17
CA VAL A 162 1.79 4.72 -12.68
C VAL A 162 2.15 3.24 -12.81
N PRO A 163 3.05 2.73 -11.96
CA PRO A 163 3.34 1.29 -11.92
C PRO A 163 2.11 0.53 -11.39
N VAL A 164 1.73 -0.52 -12.11
CA VAL A 164 0.56 -1.36 -11.78
C VAL A 164 1.01 -2.61 -11.04
N PHE A 165 0.32 -2.88 -9.95
CA PHE A 165 0.51 -4.09 -9.15
C PHE A 165 -0.80 -4.87 -9.09
N ARG A 166 -0.75 -6.14 -9.42
CA ARG A 166 -1.88 -7.06 -9.35
C ARG A 166 -1.76 -7.97 -8.14
N LYS A 167 -2.87 -8.17 -7.44
CA LYS A 167 -2.92 -9.08 -6.30
C LYS A 167 -2.59 -10.49 -6.75
N GLY A 168 -1.56 -11.10 -6.13
CA GLY A 168 -1.22 -12.49 -6.37
C GLY A 168 -2.37 -13.42 -5.94
N ASN A 169 -2.63 -14.46 -6.72
CA ASN A 169 -3.49 -15.54 -6.23
C ASN A 169 -2.75 -16.23 -5.07
N ASP A 170 -3.38 -16.34 -3.93
CA ASP A 170 -2.92 -17.19 -2.83
C ASP A 170 -3.09 -18.68 -3.23
N SER A 171 -2.26 -19.13 -4.17
CA SER A 171 -2.22 -20.55 -4.59
C SER A 171 -1.65 -21.47 -3.49
N ARG A 172 -1.39 -20.95 -2.30
CA ARG A 172 -0.91 -21.73 -1.16
C ARG A 172 -2.01 -22.34 -0.28
N ASN A 173 -3.30 -22.03 -0.54
CA ASN A 173 -4.42 -22.60 0.20
C ASN A 173 -5.27 -23.60 -0.63
N ALA A 174 -4.90 -23.87 -1.88
CA ALA A 174 -5.61 -24.81 -2.75
C ALA A 174 -5.00 -26.22 -2.75
N ARG A 175 -4.02 -26.51 -1.89
CA ARG A 175 -3.40 -27.84 -1.80
C ARG A 175 -3.67 -28.55 -0.48
N SER A 176 -4.82 -28.35 0.14
CA SER A 176 -5.21 -29.15 1.31
C SER A 176 -6.70 -29.36 1.38
N THR A 177 -7.32 -29.84 0.31
CA THR A 177 -8.60 -30.60 0.35
C THR A 177 -8.76 -31.30 -1.00
N SER A 178 -7.98 -32.33 -1.23
CA SER A 178 -8.43 -33.44 -2.06
C SER A 178 -8.71 -34.58 -1.08
N PRO A 179 -9.92 -35.06 -0.98
CA PRO A 179 -10.17 -36.33 -0.30
C PRO A 179 -9.53 -37.44 -1.17
N ALA A 180 -8.46 -38.03 -0.65
CA ALA A 180 -7.94 -39.25 -1.23
C ALA A 180 -9.07 -40.28 -1.26
N GLU A 181 -9.33 -40.79 -2.43
CA GLU A 181 -10.11 -41.95 -2.71
C GLU A 181 -9.64 -43.11 -1.80
N VAL A 182 -10.50 -43.45 -0.86
CA VAL A 182 -10.43 -44.75 -0.20
C VAL A 182 -11.02 -45.73 -1.21
N HIS A 183 -10.16 -46.32 -2.04
CA HIS A 183 -10.53 -47.43 -2.88
C HIS A 183 -10.45 -48.71 -2.04
N ASP A 184 -11.59 -49.21 -1.77
CA ASP A 184 -12.03 -50.54 -1.36
C ASP A 184 -11.10 -51.63 -1.98
N MET A 185 -10.41 -52.36 -1.13
CA MET A 185 -9.91 -53.70 -1.46
C MET A 185 -10.50 -54.68 -0.47
N ALA A 186 -11.79 -54.96 -0.71
CA ALA A 186 -12.45 -56.08 -0.12
C ALA A 186 -12.05 -57.39 -0.83
N LEU A 187 -11.55 -58.29 -0.04
CA LEU A 187 -11.89 -59.72 -0.05
C LEU A 187 -11.94 -60.46 -1.38
N THR A 188 -10.92 -61.26 -1.65
CA THR A 188 -11.16 -62.58 -2.20
C THR A 188 -10.36 -63.60 -1.40
N GLY A 189 -11.08 -64.29 -0.56
CA GLY A 189 -10.63 -65.51 0.03
C GLY A 189 -10.66 -66.65 -1.02
N THR A 190 -9.63 -67.45 -1.03
CA THR A 190 -9.73 -68.83 -1.55
C THR A 190 -9.15 -69.77 -0.53
N ARG A 191 -10.05 -70.57 -0.02
CA ARG A 191 -9.70 -71.84 0.63
C ARG A 191 -9.10 -72.78 -0.38
N SER A 192 -8.16 -73.59 0.07
CA SER A 192 -7.94 -74.94 -0.46
C SER A 192 -7.42 -75.85 0.64
N PRO A 193 -7.81 -77.09 0.57
CA PRO A 193 -7.66 -78.04 1.67
C PRO A 193 -6.46 -78.94 1.49
N ASN A 194 -5.88 -79.35 2.56
CA ASN A 194 -5.52 -80.72 3.03
C ASN A 194 -4.62 -80.60 4.25
#